data_2a2e5ceac730c4357fec4298413022f4
#
_entry.id   2a2e5ceac730c4357fec4298413022f4
#
_cell.length_a   1.000
_cell.length_b   1.000
_cell.length_c   1.000
_cell.angle_alpha   90.00
_cell.angle_beta   90.00
_cell.angle_gamma   90.00
#
_symmetry.space_group_name_H-M   'P 1'
#
loop_
_entity.id
_entity.type
_entity.pdbx_description
1 polymer ?
#
loop_
_entity_poly.entity_id
_entity_poly.type
_entity_poly.pdbx_seq_one_letter_code
_entity_poly.pdbx_strand_id
1 'polypeptide(L)'
;APMMVRQGSGLIVNISSRGGREYVFSASYGVGKAGVDRMAQDFAVELKEHGVTAISLSPAKVKTEFILDMGAHGRMQLDEDVAQSVRFSGRTIAALANDPNVLEKTGGIYTVIEVANAYGVIDPDKE
;
A
#
# COMPACT_ATOMS: atom_id res chain seq x y z
N ALA A 1 10.74 14.64 -0.97
CA ALA A 1 9.83 15.58 -0.30
C ALA A 1 10.07 17.06 -0.67
N PRO A 2 11.33 17.58 -0.80
CA PRO A 2 11.54 19.03 -1.04
C PRO A 2 10.80 19.59 -2.26
N MET A 3 10.72 18.84 -3.36
CA MET A 3 9.96 19.26 -4.54
C MET A 3 8.46 19.35 -4.28
N MET A 4 7.89 18.35 -3.61
CA MET A 4 6.47 18.32 -3.24
C MET A 4 6.12 19.47 -2.28
N VAL A 5 7.00 19.76 -1.31
CA VAL A 5 6.83 20.90 -0.40
C VAL A 5 6.77 22.22 -1.18
N ARG A 6 7.67 22.43 -2.14
CA ARG A 6 7.63 23.61 -3.02
C ARG A 6 6.37 23.68 -3.89
N GLN A 7 5.85 22.52 -4.33
CA GLN A 7 4.60 22.45 -5.09
C GLN A 7 3.36 22.72 -4.22
N GLY A 8 3.46 22.56 -2.90
CA GLY A 8 2.31 22.61 -2.00
C GLY A 8 1.38 21.41 -2.16
N SER A 9 1.83 20.34 -2.80
CA SER A 9 1.06 19.10 -3.03
C SER A 9 1.98 17.93 -3.31
N GLY A 10 1.50 16.74 -3.07
CA GLY A 10 2.21 15.50 -3.37
C GLY A 10 1.61 14.32 -2.63
N LEU A 11 1.93 13.12 -3.11
CA LEU A 11 1.50 11.86 -2.52
C LEU A 11 2.70 10.92 -2.37
N ILE A 12 2.93 10.48 -1.14
CA ILE A 12 3.91 9.45 -0.79
C ILE A 12 3.13 8.22 -0.32
N VAL A 13 3.33 7.10 -1.01
CA VAL A 13 2.70 5.82 -0.65
C VAL A 13 3.79 4.82 -0.31
N ASN A 14 3.87 4.43 0.94
CA ASN A 14 4.73 3.36 1.39
C ASN A 14 4.02 2.03 1.24
N ILE A 15 4.64 1.08 0.54
CA ILE A 15 4.07 -0.27 0.39
C ILE A 15 4.51 -1.13 1.56
N SER A 16 3.53 -1.49 2.39
CA SER A 16 3.71 -2.27 3.59
C SER A 16 3.13 -3.68 3.44
N SER A 17 2.94 -4.36 4.55
CA SER A 17 2.24 -5.63 4.63
C SER A 17 1.65 -5.82 6.01
N ARG A 18 0.75 -6.80 6.15
CA ARG A 18 0.24 -7.20 7.45
C ARG A 18 1.35 -7.68 8.42
N GLY A 19 2.53 -8.04 7.89
CA GLY A 19 3.72 -8.38 8.69
C GLY A 19 4.18 -7.27 9.64
N GLY A 20 3.79 -6.02 9.41
CA GLY A 20 4.02 -4.93 10.36
C GLY A 20 3.14 -4.97 11.61
N ARG A 21 2.08 -5.79 11.62
CA ARG A 21 1.12 -5.91 12.74
C ARG A 21 1.04 -7.29 13.35
N GLU A 22 1.45 -8.32 12.61
CA GLU A 22 1.43 -9.71 13.05
C GLU A 22 2.63 -10.47 12.51
N TYR A 23 2.93 -11.62 13.10
CA TYR A 23 4.07 -12.42 12.64
C TYR A 23 3.84 -12.97 11.24
N VAL A 24 4.72 -12.59 10.31
CA VAL A 24 4.78 -13.12 8.93
C VAL A 24 6.26 -13.31 8.58
N PHE A 25 6.64 -14.48 8.11
CA PHE A 25 7.98 -14.88 7.70
C PHE A 25 9.03 -14.86 8.83
N SER A 26 9.34 -13.69 9.39
CA SER A 26 10.41 -13.53 10.39
C SER A 26 10.24 -12.25 11.21
N ALA A 27 10.94 -12.18 12.35
CA ALA A 27 10.97 -10.99 13.19
C ALA A 27 11.55 -9.78 12.44
N SER A 28 12.61 -9.97 11.65
CA SER A 28 13.23 -8.88 10.88
C SER A 28 12.29 -8.33 9.80
N TYR A 29 11.52 -9.19 9.15
CA TYR A 29 10.48 -8.77 8.20
C TYR A 29 9.41 -7.92 8.89
N GLY A 30 8.92 -8.39 10.03
CA GLY A 30 7.91 -7.66 10.82
C GLY A 30 8.40 -6.28 11.26
N VAL A 31 9.62 -6.19 11.79
CA VAL A 31 10.24 -4.92 12.20
C VAL A 31 10.37 -3.98 11.00
N GLY A 32 10.82 -4.48 9.85
CA GLY A 32 10.93 -3.68 8.62
C GLY A 32 9.58 -3.11 8.17
N LYS A 33 8.54 -3.93 8.16
CA LYS A 33 7.18 -3.49 7.75
C LYS A 33 6.51 -2.58 8.78
N ALA A 34 6.72 -2.82 10.07
CA ALA A 34 6.28 -1.89 11.12
C ALA A 34 6.98 -0.52 11.00
N GLY A 35 8.27 -0.53 10.65
CA GLY A 35 9.02 0.69 10.38
C GLY A 35 8.49 1.47 9.18
N VAL A 36 8.08 0.78 8.11
CA VAL A 36 7.45 1.38 6.93
C VAL A 36 6.13 2.06 7.29
N ASP A 37 5.28 1.43 8.11
CA ASP A 37 4.04 2.01 8.59
C ASP A 37 4.30 3.26 9.46
N ARG A 38 5.23 3.15 10.38
CA ARG A 38 5.62 4.27 11.25
C ARG A 38 6.19 5.44 10.46
N MET A 39 6.99 5.17 9.45
CA MET A 39 7.54 6.21 8.57
C MET A 39 6.45 7.01 7.87
N ALA A 40 5.38 6.36 7.38
CA ALA A 40 4.25 7.05 6.78
C ALA A 40 3.54 7.97 7.80
N GLN A 41 3.37 7.51 9.03
CA GLN A 41 2.77 8.31 10.10
C GLN A 41 3.62 9.54 10.43
N ASP A 42 4.92 9.38 10.57
CA ASP A 42 5.84 10.48 10.91
C ASP A 42 5.96 11.48 9.76
N PHE A 43 6.05 11.00 8.50
CA PHE A 43 5.99 11.88 7.32
C PHE A 43 4.70 12.69 7.25
N ALA A 44 3.57 12.09 7.63
CA ALA A 44 2.32 12.80 7.67
C ALA A 44 2.35 13.97 8.67
N VAL A 45 2.93 13.77 9.84
CA VAL A 45 3.10 14.85 10.83
C VAL A 45 3.96 15.99 10.29
N GLU A 46 5.09 15.66 9.66
CA GLU A 46 6.04 16.65 9.16
C GLU A 46 5.57 17.39 7.90
N LEU A 47 4.79 16.72 7.04
CA LEU A 47 4.49 17.20 5.69
C LEU A 47 3.05 17.71 5.49
N LYS A 48 2.14 17.44 6.41
CA LYS A 48 0.73 17.83 6.28
C LYS A 48 0.55 19.33 6.09
N GLU A 49 1.27 20.14 6.83
CA GLU A 49 1.20 21.60 6.71
C GLU A 49 1.67 22.13 5.35
N HIS A 50 2.45 21.31 4.63
CA HIS A 50 2.93 21.61 3.27
C HIS A 50 2.02 21.06 2.16
N GLY A 51 0.87 20.50 2.52
CA GLY A 51 -0.08 19.92 1.57
C GLY A 51 0.36 18.57 0.99
N VAL A 52 1.36 17.91 1.56
CA VAL A 52 1.87 16.62 1.09
C VAL A 52 1.27 15.50 1.92
N THR A 53 0.67 14.53 1.22
CA THR A 53 0.05 13.34 1.81
C THR A 53 1.08 12.21 1.91
N ALA A 54 1.12 11.54 3.05
CA ALA A 54 1.89 10.31 3.25
C ALA A 54 1.01 9.23 3.87
N ILE A 55 0.94 8.07 3.22
CA ILE A 55 0.17 6.92 3.68
C ILE A 55 0.97 5.63 3.57
N SER A 56 0.57 4.63 4.33
CA SER A 56 1.03 3.26 4.17
C SER A 56 -0.09 2.42 3.56
N LEU A 57 0.24 1.61 2.57
CA LEU A 57 -0.71 0.79 1.83
C LEU A 57 -0.24 -0.66 1.80
N SER A 58 -1.06 -1.57 2.32
CA SER A 58 -0.73 -2.99 2.38
C SER A 58 -1.55 -3.77 1.36
N PRO A 59 -0.94 -4.31 0.30
CA PRO A 59 -1.60 -5.29 -0.56
C PRO A 59 -1.75 -6.63 0.18
N ALA A 60 -2.71 -7.44 -0.28
CA ALA A 60 -2.76 -8.85 0.06
C ALA A 60 -1.68 -9.62 -0.73
N LYS A 61 -1.79 -10.94 -0.84
CA LYS A 61 -0.90 -11.69 -1.73
C LYS A 61 -1.11 -11.22 -3.16
N VAL A 62 -0.04 -10.77 -3.80
CA VAL A 62 -0.07 -10.26 -5.18
C VAL A 62 0.55 -11.32 -6.10
N LYS A 63 -0.09 -11.56 -7.23
CA LYS A 63 0.33 -12.53 -8.25
C LYS A 63 1.59 -12.03 -9.00
N THR A 64 2.69 -11.85 -8.26
CA THR A 64 4.01 -11.60 -8.88
C THR A 64 4.59 -12.91 -9.38
N GLU A 65 5.53 -12.85 -10.31
CA GLU A 65 6.24 -14.02 -10.82
C GLU A 65 6.83 -14.88 -9.68
N PHE A 66 7.42 -14.23 -8.67
CA PHE A 66 7.98 -14.90 -7.51
C PHE A 66 6.91 -15.65 -6.69
N ILE A 67 5.76 -15.03 -6.43
CA ILE A 67 4.67 -15.64 -5.66
C ILE A 67 4.05 -16.81 -6.44
N LEU A 68 3.86 -16.65 -7.75
CA LEU A 68 3.34 -17.71 -8.62
C LEU A 68 4.30 -18.91 -8.66
N ASP A 69 5.61 -18.66 -8.76
CA ASP A 69 6.64 -19.70 -8.73
C ASP A 69 6.64 -20.44 -7.37
N MET A 70 6.56 -19.71 -6.26
CA MET A 70 6.47 -20.30 -4.91
C MET A 70 5.21 -21.17 -4.75
N GLY A 71 4.08 -20.75 -5.31
CA GLY A 71 2.84 -21.52 -5.33
C GLY A 71 2.96 -22.80 -6.16
N ALA A 72 3.50 -22.69 -7.37
CA ALA A 72 3.70 -23.83 -8.29
C ALA A 72 4.62 -24.91 -7.71
N HIS A 73 5.62 -24.54 -6.90
CA HIS A 73 6.54 -25.47 -6.23
C HIS A 73 6.08 -25.90 -4.83
N GLY A 74 4.85 -25.61 -4.43
CA GLY A 74 4.29 -26.00 -3.14
C GLY A 74 4.94 -25.35 -1.92
N ARG A 75 5.72 -24.29 -2.13
CA ARG A 75 6.43 -23.56 -1.06
C ARG A 75 5.54 -22.52 -0.37
N MET A 76 4.40 -22.20 -0.95
CA MET A 76 3.42 -21.27 -0.42
C MET A 76 2.02 -21.68 -0.86
N GLN A 77 1.05 -21.62 0.06
CA GLN A 77 -0.36 -21.70 -0.33
C GLN A 77 -0.79 -20.42 -1.03
N LEU A 78 -1.17 -20.52 -2.28
CA LEU A 78 -1.75 -19.44 -3.06
C LEU A 78 -3.21 -19.77 -3.33
N ASP A 79 -4.10 -19.03 -2.70
CA ASP A 79 -5.51 -19.01 -3.06
C ASP A 79 -5.68 -17.98 -4.18
N GLU A 80 -5.84 -18.46 -5.42
CA GLU A 80 -5.93 -17.59 -6.59
C GLU A 80 -7.17 -16.71 -6.58
N ASP A 81 -8.25 -17.14 -5.92
CA ASP A 81 -9.49 -16.37 -5.80
C ASP A 81 -9.33 -15.16 -4.90
N VAL A 82 -8.41 -15.23 -3.93
CA VAL A 82 -8.13 -14.15 -2.97
C VAL A 82 -6.91 -13.32 -3.39
N ALA A 83 -5.99 -13.90 -4.16
CA ALA A 83 -4.80 -13.20 -4.61
C ALA A 83 -5.14 -12.05 -5.56
N GLN A 84 -4.43 -10.93 -5.38
CA GLN A 84 -4.65 -9.70 -6.14
C GLN A 84 -3.77 -9.67 -7.40
N SER A 85 -4.26 -9.07 -8.48
CA SER A 85 -3.42 -8.79 -9.63
C SER A 85 -2.37 -7.73 -9.31
N VAL A 86 -1.27 -7.73 -10.05
CA VAL A 86 -0.22 -6.70 -9.93
C VAL A 86 -0.76 -5.29 -10.28
N ARG A 87 -1.80 -5.22 -11.11
CA ARG A 87 -2.41 -3.97 -11.54
C ARG A 87 -3.37 -3.37 -10.52
N PHE A 88 -3.90 -4.18 -9.62
CA PHE A 88 -4.91 -3.73 -8.65
C PHE A 88 -4.35 -2.66 -7.71
N SER A 89 -3.16 -2.90 -7.14
CA SER A 89 -2.48 -1.90 -6.32
C SER A 89 -2.18 -0.63 -7.11
N GLY A 90 -1.72 -0.77 -8.36
CA GLY A 90 -1.44 0.38 -9.22
C GLY A 90 -2.68 1.23 -9.53
N ARG A 91 -3.82 0.60 -9.87
CA ARG A 91 -5.09 1.30 -10.08
C ARG A 91 -5.57 2.02 -8.82
N THR A 92 -5.40 1.38 -7.66
CA THR A 92 -5.76 1.98 -6.37
C THR A 92 -4.91 3.20 -6.06
N ILE A 93 -3.60 3.13 -6.29
CA ILE A 93 -2.69 4.27 -6.12
C ILE A 93 -3.02 5.39 -7.11
N ALA A 94 -3.37 5.07 -8.35
CA ALA A 94 -3.79 6.06 -9.33
C ALA A 94 -5.08 6.79 -8.89
N ALA A 95 -6.03 6.07 -8.30
CA ALA A 95 -7.24 6.67 -7.73
C ALA A 95 -6.91 7.63 -6.58
N LEU A 96 -6.00 7.25 -5.68
CA LEU A 96 -5.51 8.14 -4.62
C LEU A 96 -4.85 9.40 -5.20
N ALA A 97 -4.01 9.25 -6.21
CA ALA A 97 -3.30 10.37 -6.84
C ALA A 97 -4.25 11.36 -7.53
N ASN A 98 -5.42 10.89 -7.99
CA ASN A 98 -6.44 11.71 -8.63
C ASN A 98 -7.48 12.29 -7.65
N ASP A 99 -7.42 11.93 -6.38
CA ASP A 99 -8.34 12.45 -5.36
C ASP A 99 -7.89 13.84 -4.90
N PRO A 100 -8.68 14.91 -5.16
CA PRO A 100 -8.32 16.25 -4.70
C PRO A 100 -8.33 16.39 -3.17
N ASN A 101 -8.96 15.47 -2.46
CA ASN A 101 -9.08 15.46 -1.00
C ASN A 101 -8.16 14.41 -0.35
N VAL A 102 -7.16 13.90 -1.06
CA VAL A 102 -6.28 12.83 -0.56
C VAL A 102 -5.53 13.21 0.73
N LEU A 103 -5.30 14.50 0.98
CA LEU A 103 -4.64 14.98 2.20
C LEU A 103 -5.42 14.60 3.47
N GLU A 104 -6.73 14.41 3.40
CA GLU A 104 -7.54 13.94 4.52
C GLU A 104 -7.16 12.52 4.98
N LYS A 105 -6.51 11.74 4.10
CA LYS A 105 -6.04 10.38 4.38
C LYS A 105 -4.62 10.32 4.92
N THR A 106 -3.91 11.45 5.02
CA THR A 106 -2.51 11.47 5.44
C THR A 106 -2.31 10.85 6.82
N GLY A 107 -1.27 10.07 6.99
CA GLY A 107 -0.98 9.33 8.22
C GLY A 107 -1.74 8.00 8.35
N GLY A 108 -2.64 7.70 7.41
CA GLY A 108 -3.40 6.45 7.42
C GLY A 108 -2.56 5.23 7.04
N ILE A 109 -2.93 4.10 7.64
CA ILE A 109 -2.39 2.78 7.34
C ILE A 109 -3.56 1.96 6.82
N TYR A 110 -3.59 1.73 5.51
CA TYR A 110 -4.72 1.11 4.83
C TYR A 110 -4.30 -0.19 4.14
N THR A 111 -5.29 -1.04 3.89
CA THR A 111 -5.14 -2.12 2.91
C THR A 111 -5.54 -1.61 1.52
N VAL A 112 -5.02 -2.27 0.47
CA VAL A 112 -5.42 -1.96 -0.92
C VAL A 112 -6.92 -2.15 -1.09
N ILE A 113 -7.51 -3.18 -0.49
CA ILE A 113 -8.95 -3.47 -0.59
C ILE A 113 -9.79 -2.33 0.02
N GLU A 114 -9.43 -1.84 1.20
CA GLU A 114 -10.15 -0.73 1.86
C GLU A 114 -10.18 0.51 0.96
N VAL A 115 -9.02 0.89 0.42
CA VAL A 115 -8.91 2.06 -0.45
C VAL A 115 -9.62 1.82 -1.79
N ALA A 116 -9.43 0.66 -2.40
CA ALA A 116 -10.09 0.29 -3.65
C ALA A 116 -11.62 0.36 -3.53
N ASN A 117 -12.17 -0.18 -2.45
CA ASN A 117 -13.60 -0.12 -2.19
C ASN A 117 -14.10 1.33 -2.04
N ALA A 118 -13.35 2.18 -1.35
CA ALA A 118 -13.71 3.59 -1.17
C ALA A 118 -13.76 4.36 -2.51
N TYR A 119 -12.92 3.99 -3.48
CA TYR A 119 -12.87 4.63 -4.81
C TYR A 119 -13.61 3.86 -5.92
N GLY A 120 -14.22 2.72 -5.61
CA GLY A 120 -14.87 1.87 -6.61
C GLY A 120 -13.90 1.21 -7.60
N VAL A 121 -12.67 0.97 -7.20
CA VAL A 121 -11.66 0.29 -8.02
C VAL A 121 -11.85 -1.22 -7.95
N ILE A 122 -11.89 -1.86 -9.11
CA ILE A 122 -12.03 -3.31 -9.26
C ILE A 122 -10.71 -3.91 -9.72
N ASP A 123 -10.39 -5.10 -9.21
CA ASP A 123 -9.22 -5.86 -9.67
C ASP A 123 -9.42 -6.29 -11.13
N PRO A 124 -8.51 -5.92 -12.06
CA PRO A 124 -8.65 -6.27 -13.47
C PRO A 124 -8.79 -7.76 -13.76
N ASP A 125 -8.23 -8.62 -12.92
CA ASP A 125 -8.33 -10.08 -13.08
C ASP A 125 -9.69 -10.63 -12.63
N LYS A 126 -10.55 -9.78 -12.05
CA LYS A 126 -11.88 -10.12 -11.53
C LYS A 126 -13.00 -9.32 -12.21
N GLU A 127 -12.66 -8.64 -13.28
CA GLU A 127 -13.65 -7.97 -14.14
C GLU A 127 -14.47 -8.93 -14.98
#